data_f4275bd1fa22cc5a060d03953a07c829
#
_entry.id   f4275bd1fa22cc5a060d03953a07c829
#
_cell.length_a   1.000
_cell.length_b   1.000
_cell.length_c   1.000
_cell.angle_alpha   90.00
_cell.angle_beta   90.00
_cell.angle_gamma   90.00
#
_symmetry.space_group_name_H-M   'P 1'
#
loop_
_entity.id
_entity.type
_entity.pdbx_description
1 polymer ?
#
loop_
_entity_poly.entity_id
_entity_poly.type
_entity_poly.pdbx_seq_one_letter_code
_entity_poly.pdbx_strand_id
1 'polypeptide(L)'
;MSKLKKIYHIADVHIRNVKRHNEYRQVFEKMFDEIRKRGTDNSIIYLAGDIAHAKLELSPELVREISWLFTECSKLCETILITGNHDCNMNNSDRLDVLTPIVEALNLPNFIYLRDTQVYSIGGVDFGVFSIFDDKANWPKAETLFGNKKIALFHGPVDNSQTDIGYVVSSRHFTPDMFDGYDLALLGDIHKRQTMISPAGCKVVYAGSLIQQNFGETLDKHGFLAWDLDTMTYEEIDIQNDYGYYTLDVDGGIVPDVTDMPLYPRLRVRITNTDTADTKRMMADITAK
;
A
#
# COMPACT_ATOMS: atom_id res chain seq x y z
N MET A 1 -23.79 8.85 -15.05
CA MET A 1 -22.50 9.15 -14.40
C MET A 1 -21.47 9.44 -15.47
N SER A 2 -20.55 10.37 -15.22
CA SER A 2 -19.45 10.66 -16.16
C SER A 2 -18.48 9.46 -16.22
N LYS A 3 -17.79 9.33 -17.37
CA LYS A 3 -16.82 8.25 -17.61
C LYS A 3 -15.66 8.38 -16.60
N LEU A 4 -15.33 7.30 -15.88
CA LEU A 4 -14.16 7.26 -15.02
C LEU A 4 -12.87 7.37 -15.86
N LYS A 5 -11.95 8.25 -15.45
CA LYS A 5 -10.71 8.54 -16.20
C LYS A 5 -9.45 8.21 -15.44
N LYS A 6 -9.45 8.33 -14.10
CA LYS A 6 -8.25 8.18 -13.28
C LYS A 6 -8.49 7.29 -12.07
N ILE A 7 -7.44 6.55 -11.68
CA ILE A 7 -7.38 5.82 -10.42
C ILE A 7 -6.09 6.20 -9.69
N TYR A 8 -6.21 6.64 -8.44
CA TYR A 8 -5.10 6.81 -7.52
C TYR A 8 -4.96 5.52 -6.71
N HIS A 9 -4.01 4.66 -7.09
CA HIS A 9 -3.81 3.34 -6.51
C HIS A 9 -2.79 3.40 -5.37
N ILE A 10 -3.25 3.26 -4.15
CA ILE A 10 -2.51 3.34 -2.89
C ILE A 10 -2.61 1.99 -2.19
N ALA A 11 -1.51 1.48 -1.64
CA ALA A 11 -1.47 0.19 -0.94
C ALA A 11 -0.58 0.25 0.30
N ASP A 12 -0.72 -0.73 1.17
CA ASP A 12 0.23 -1.08 2.22
C ASP A 12 0.65 0.13 3.09
N VAL A 13 -0.34 0.79 3.66
CA VAL A 13 -0.16 1.99 4.50
C VAL A 13 0.39 1.63 5.87
N HIS A 14 -0.10 0.55 6.46
CA HIS A 14 0.34 -0.03 7.73
C HIS A 14 0.40 0.96 8.90
N ILE A 15 -0.69 1.66 9.17
CA ILE A 15 -0.76 2.58 10.31
C ILE A 15 -0.59 1.80 11.61
N ARG A 16 0.39 2.20 12.43
CA ARG A 16 0.70 1.55 13.71
C ARG A 16 -0.10 2.15 14.86
N ASN A 17 -0.40 1.33 15.87
CA ASN A 17 -1.24 1.73 17.01
C ASN A 17 -0.81 3.04 17.69
N VAL A 18 0.47 3.14 18.09
CA VAL A 18 0.95 4.27 18.92
C VAL A 18 2.27 4.88 18.42
N LYS A 19 2.70 4.53 17.20
CA LYS A 19 4.00 4.97 16.65
C LYS A 19 3.83 5.55 15.25
N ARG A 20 4.75 6.44 14.88
CA ARG A 20 4.87 7.00 13.53
C ARG A 20 3.73 7.94 13.11
N HIS A 21 2.86 8.40 14.02
CA HIS A 21 1.69 9.19 13.63
C HIS A 21 2.04 10.54 12.99
N ASN A 22 3.10 11.22 13.43
CA ASN A 22 3.58 12.45 12.78
C ASN A 22 4.06 12.17 11.35
N GLU A 23 4.72 11.04 11.13
CA GLU A 23 5.15 10.59 9.81
C GLU A 23 3.95 10.31 8.89
N TYR A 24 2.95 9.54 9.36
CA TYR A 24 1.73 9.29 8.59
C TYR A 24 1.04 10.59 8.21
N ARG A 25 0.89 11.52 9.15
CA ARG A 25 0.28 12.83 8.88
C ARG A 25 1.01 13.58 7.78
N GLN A 26 2.32 13.68 7.87
CA GLN A 26 3.14 14.36 6.87
C GLN A 26 3.00 13.72 5.48
N VAL A 27 3.08 12.38 5.40
CA VAL A 27 2.99 11.65 4.14
C VAL A 27 1.58 11.75 3.54
N PHE A 28 0.53 11.63 4.36
CA PHE A 28 -0.85 11.75 3.87
C PHE A 28 -1.16 13.14 3.35
N GLU A 29 -0.72 14.21 4.03
CA GLU A 29 -0.89 15.58 3.55
C GLU A 29 -0.21 15.77 2.18
N LYS A 30 1.04 15.32 2.04
CA LYS A 30 1.75 15.35 0.74
C LYS A 30 1.04 14.52 -0.33
N MET A 31 0.54 13.33 0.01
CA MET A 31 -0.25 12.48 -0.89
C MET A 31 -1.54 13.19 -1.36
N PHE A 32 -2.29 13.80 -0.44
CA PHE A 32 -3.50 14.54 -0.80
C PHE A 32 -3.19 15.73 -1.72
N ASP A 33 -2.08 16.43 -1.49
CA ASP A 33 -1.65 17.54 -2.35
C ASP A 33 -1.28 17.05 -3.76
N GLU A 34 -0.59 15.92 -3.87
CA GLU A 34 -0.26 15.33 -5.17
C GLU A 34 -1.52 14.86 -5.92
N ILE A 35 -2.53 14.32 -5.23
CA ILE A 35 -3.83 13.98 -5.82
C ILE A 35 -4.55 15.25 -6.31
N ARG A 36 -4.62 16.32 -5.49
CA ARG A 36 -5.24 17.60 -5.88
C ARG A 36 -4.58 18.22 -7.13
N LYS A 37 -3.25 18.20 -7.20
CA LYS A 37 -2.50 18.70 -8.37
C LYS A 37 -2.85 17.97 -9.66
N ARG A 38 -3.14 16.67 -9.59
CA ARG A 38 -3.47 15.82 -10.75
C ARG A 38 -4.96 15.86 -11.12
N GLY A 39 -5.79 16.42 -10.24
CA GLY A 39 -7.23 16.60 -10.44
C GLY A 39 -8.08 15.42 -9.96
N THR A 40 -9.20 15.77 -9.38
CA THR A 40 -10.13 14.82 -8.73
C THR A 40 -11.39 14.55 -9.56
N ASP A 41 -11.62 15.27 -10.64
CA ASP A 41 -12.78 15.09 -11.51
C ASP A 41 -12.71 13.75 -12.25
N ASN A 42 -13.79 12.99 -12.20
CA ASN A 42 -13.88 11.66 -12.82
C ASN A 42 -12.76 10.71 -12.36
N SER A 43 -12.36 10.82 -11.09
CA SER A 43 -11.31 10.04 -10.47
C SER A 43 -11.85 9.26 -9.30
N ILE A 44 -11.15 8.18 -8.95
CA ILE A 44 -11.33 7.47 -7.68
C ILE A 44 -9.98 7.32 -6.98
N ILE A 45 -10.01 7.25 -5.65
CA ILE A 45 -8.93 6.72 -4.84
C ILE A 45 -9.21 5.24 -4.59
N TYR A 46 -8.25 4.39 -4.87
CA TYR A 46 -8.31 2.98 -4.56
C TYR A 46 -7.28 2.65 -3.46
N LEU A 47 -7.77 2.22 -2.31
CA LEU A 47 -6.99 1.73 -1.18
C LEU A 47 -6.94 0.21 -1.25
N ALA A 48 -5.78 -0.34 -1.58
CA ALA A 48 -5.60 -1.76 -1.89
C ALA A 48 -5.29 -2.62 -0.65
N GLY A 49 -5.86 -2.29 0.50
CA GLY A 49 -5.70 -3.05 1.75
C GLY A 49 -4.47 -2.70 2.56
N ASP A 50 -4.30 -3.40 3.69
CA ASP A 50 -3.25 -3.22 4.69
C ASP A 50 -3.15 -1.76 5.19
N ILE A 51 -4.30 -1.24 5.57
CA ILE A 51 -4.42 0.10 6.16
C ILE A 51 -3.89 0.08 7.60
N ALA A 52 -4.30 -0.90 8.41
CA ALA A 52 -3.80 -1.10 9.76
C ALA A 52 -2.59 -2.05 9.76
N HIS A 53 -1.66 -1.85 10.72
CA HIS A 53 -0.52 -2.74 10.86
C HIS A 53 -0.78 -3.94 11.77
N ALA A 54 -1.59 -3.76 12.80
CA ALA A 54 -1.87 -4.76 13.84
C ALA A 54 -3.25 -5.38 13.61
N LYS A 55 -3.26 -6.66 13.30
CA LYS A 55 -4.42 -7.43 12.81
C LYS A 55 -5.69 -7.35 13.66
N LEU A 56 -5.59 -7.15 14.98
CA LEU A 56 -6.73 -7.25 15.90
C LEU A 56 -6.69 -6.18 17.01
N GLU A 57 -5.63 -5.39 17.08
CA GLU A 57 -5.45 -4.41 18.14
C GLU A 57 -5.74 -3.02 17.60
N LEU A 58 -6.73 -2.36 18.17
CA LEU A 58 -7.07 -0.98 17.85
C LEU A 58 -6.75 -0.08 19.05
N SER A 59 -5.80 0.84 18.90
CA SER A 59 -5.66 1.94 19.83
C SER A 59 -6.58 3.11 19.42
N PRO A 60 -7.00 3.97 20.36
CA PRO A 60 -7.74 5.19 20.03
C PRO A 60 -7.03 6.06 19.00
N GLU A 61 -5.70 6.12 19.08
CA GLU A 61 -4.87 6.87 18.15
C GLU A 61 -4.93 6.28 16.73
N LEU A 62 -4.84 4.96 16.60
CA LEU A 62 -4.97 4.28 15.31
C LEU A 62 -6.35 4.56 14.67
N VAL A 63 -7.42 4.41 15.45
CA VAL A 63 -8.78 4.71 14.98
C VAL A 63 -8.88 6.15 14.48
N ARG A 64 -8.31 7.11 15.21
CA ARG A 64 -8.28 8.52 14.80
C ARG A 64 -7.51 8.73 13.47
N GLU A 65 -6.36 8.10 13.31
CA GLU A 65 -5.55 8.26 12.09
C GLU A 65 -6.24 7.63 10.86
N ILE A 66 -6.82 6.43 11.02
CA ILE A 66 -7.60 5.78 9.94
C ILE A 66 -8.84 6.63 9.60
N SER A 67 -9.58 7.08 10.62
CA SER A 67 -10.76 7.91 10.41
C SER A 67 -10.45 9.22 9.69
N TRP A 68 -9.33 9.83 10.01
CA TRP A 68 -8.87 11.04 9.32
C TRP A 68 -8.48 10.74 7.86
N LEU A 69 -7.68 9.69 7.61
CA LEU A 69 -7.32 9.27 6.27
C LEU A 69 -8.56 9.05 5.39
N PHE A 70 -9.52 8.27 5.86
CA PHE A 70 -10.74 7.96 5.11
C PHE A 70 -11.59 9.20 4.84
N THR A 71 -11.72 10.07 5.85
CA THR A 71 -12.47 11.34 5.73
C THR A 71 -11.83 12.26 4.68
N GLU A 72 -10.51 12.42 4.68
CA GLU A 72 -9.84 13.28 3.71
C GLU A 72 -9.88 12.68 2.30
N CYS A 73 -9.69 11.36 2.15
CA CYS A 73 -9.87 10.69 0.86
C CYS A 73 -11.27 10.93 0.28
N SER A 74 -12.32 10.72 1.08
CA SER A 74 -13.72 10.89 0.63
C SER A 74 -14.09 12.33 0.25
N LYS A 75 -13.38 13.33 0.78
CA LYS A 75 -13.53 14.74 0.38
C LYS A 75 -12.89 15.05 -0.98
N LEU A 76 -11.87 14.30 -1.37
CA LEU A 76 -11.17 14.49 -2.64
C LEU A 76 -11.95 13.93 -3.82
N CYS A 77 -12.32 12.67 -3.76
CA CYS A 77 -13.15 12.00 -4.76
C CYS A 77 -13.73 10.70 -4.18
N GLU A 78 -14.50 9.97 -4.97
CA GLU A 78 -14.97 8.66 -4.55
C GLU A 78 -13.81 7.75 -4.21
N THR A 79 -13.89 7.09 -3.07
CA THR A 79 -12.84 6.20 -2.55
C THR A 79 -13.37 4.79 -2.43
N ILE A 80 -12.67 3.83 -3.00
CA ILE A 80 -12.92 2.40 -2.82
C ILE A 80 -11.80 1.77 -2.02
N LEU A 81 -12.15 0.89 -1.09
CA LEU A 81 -11.25 0.19 -0.19
C LEU A 81 -11.51 -1.31 -0.28
N ILE A 82 -10.47 -2.13 -0.33
CA ILE A 82 -10.52 -3.57 -0.07
C ILE A 82 -9.77 -3.92 1.21
N THR A 83 -10.00 -5.12 1.74
CA THR A 83 -9.32 -5.61 2.94
C THR A 83 -7.95 -6.19 2.60
N GLY A 84 -6.93 -5.87 3.41
CA GLY A 84 -5.64 -6.57 3.41
C GLY A 84 -5.52 -7.59 4.55
N ASN A 85 -4.49 -8.42 4.50
CA ASN A 85 -4.25 -9.49 5.46
C ASN A 85 -3.82 -8.96 6.85
N HIS A 86 -3.36 -7.71 6.95
CA HIS A 86 -3.10 -7.02 8.21
C HIS A 86 -4.33 -6.32 8.78
N ASP A 87 -5.40 -6.16 8.01
CA ASP A 87 -6.64 -5.56 8.49
C ASP A 87 -7.57 -6.57 9.17
N CYS A 88 -7.26 -7.88 9.13
CA CYS A 88 -8.14 -8.94 9.62
C CYS A 88 -7.40 -10.15 10.23
N ASN A 89 -8.17 -11.05 10.84
CA ASN A 89 -7.69 -12.36 11.27
C ASN A 89 -7.93 -13.41 10.19
N MET A 90 -6.92 -13.69 9.37
CA MET A 90 -6.99 -14.71 8.31
C MET A 90 -7.34 -16.14 8.80
N ASN A 91 -7.14 -16.43 10.11
CA ASN A 91 -7.46 -17.74 10.68
C ASN A 91 -8.92 -17.85 11.18
N ASN A 92 -9.67 -16.76 11.14
CA ASN A 92 -11.07 -16.73 11.57
C ASN A 92 -11.84 -15.63 10.81
N SER A 93 -12.38 -16.00 9.66
CA SER A 93 -13.15 -15.11 8.77
C SER A 93 -14.49 -14.65 9.35
N ASP A 94 -15.01 -15.33 10.39
CA ASP A 94 -16.26 -14.95 11.07
C ASP A 94 -16.07 -13.71 11.98
N ARG A 95 -14.83 -13.36 12.30
CA ARG A 95 -14.54 -12.14 13.04
C ARG A 95 -14.58 -10.94 12.12
N LEU A 96 -15.05 -9.81 12.68
CA LEU A 96 -14.90 -8.53 12.00
C LEU A 96 -13.42 -8.19 11.78
N ASP A 97 -13.12 -7.63 10.64
CA ASP A 97 -11.86 -6.93 10.40
C ASP A 97 -11.82 -5.60 11.17
N VAL A 98 -10.65 -4.97 11.24
CA VAL A 98 -10.49 -3.72 12.00
C VAL A 98 -11.09 -2.49 11.29
N LEU A 99 -11.35 -2.58 9.99
CA LEU A 99 -11.82 -1.47 9.17
C LEU A 99 -13.34 -1.34 9.20
N THR A 100 -14.07 -2.47 9.22
CA THR A 100 -15.55 -2.48 9.21
C THR A 100 -16.17 -1.52 10.24
N PRO A 101 -15.85 -1.60 11.55
CA PRO A 101 -16.49 -0.72 12.54
C PRO A 101 -16.14 0.76 12.35
N ILE A 102 -14.97 1.06 11.78
CA ILE A 102 -14.57 2.45 11.49
C ILE A 102 -15.35 2.99 10.30
N VAL A 103 -15.45 2.22 9.23
CA VAL A 103 -16.19 2.60 8.02
C VAL A 103 -17.68 2.80 8.33
N GLU A 104 -18.28 1.87 9.07
CA GLU A 104 -19.69 1.97 9.50
C GLU A 104 -19.95 3.19 10.38
N ALA A 105 -19.06 3.47 11.34
CA ALA A 105 -19.20 4.62 12.23
C ALA A 105 -19.04 5.96 11.49
N LEU A 106 -18.15 6.04 10.51
CA LEU A 106 -17.92 7.26 9.71
C LEU A 106 -19.05 7.51 8.72
N ASN A 107 -19.64 6.47 8.15
CA ASN A 107 -20.73 6.52 7.17
C ASN A 107 -20.54 7.61 6.10
N LEU A 108 -19.38 7.62 5.47
CA LEU A 108 -18.99 8.64 4.50
C LEU A 108 -19.67 8.36 3.13
N PRO A 109 -20.33 9.35 2.50
CA PRO A 109 -21.14 9.13 1.29
C PRO A 109 -20.32 8.75 0.06
N ASN A 110 -19.04 9.14 0.01
CA ASN A 110 -18.14 8.90 -1.12
C ASN A 110 -17.07 7.86 -0.77
N PHE A 111 -17.34 6.97 0.18
CA PHE A 111 -16.40 5.95 0.63
C PHE A 111 -17.06 4.57 0.59
N ILE A 112 -16.55 3.69 -0.25
CA ILE A 112 -17.12 2.36 -0.52
C ILE A 112 -16.13 1.31 -0.03
N TYR A 113 -16.53 0.51 0.95
CA TYR A 113 -15.75 -0.61 1.44
C TYR A 113 -16.20 -1.90 0.74
N LEU A 114 -15.35 -2.44 -0.13
CA LEU A 114 -15.58 -3.65 -0.90
C LEU A 114 -14.92 -4.84 -0.18
N ARG A 115 -15.50 -5.22 0.97
CA ARG A 115 -14.98 -6.28 1.83
C ARG A 115 -15.11 -7.67 1.20
N ASP A 116 -16.26 -7.93 0.61
CA ASP A 116 -16.63 -9.25 0.11
C ASP A 116 -16.40 -9.34 -1.40
N THR A 117 -16.33 -10.58 -1.90
CA THR A 117 -16.25 -10.86 -3.33
C THR A 117 -17.49 -10.34 -4.06
N GLN A 118 -17.28 -9.45 -5.01
CA GLN A 118 -18.36 -8.81 -5.75
C GLN A 118 -17.86 -8.15 -7.04
N VAL A 119 -18.79 -7.65 -7.84
CA VAL A 119 -18.51 -6.72 -8.93
C VAL A 119 -19.05 -5.35 -8.56
N TYR A 120 -18.20 -4.34 -8.60
CA TYR A 120 -18.56 -2.94 -8.39
C TYR A 120 -18.37 -2.15 -9.68
N SER A 121 -19.39 -1.41 -10.09
CA SER A 121 -19.40 -0.69 -11.38
C SER A 121 -19.51 0.81 -11.18
N ILE A 122 -18.56 1.56 -11.75
CA ILE A 122 -18.60 3.02 -11.76
C ILE A 122 -18.01 3.60 -13.06
N GLY A 123 -18.68 4.60 -13.64
CA GLY A 123 -18.15 5.36 -14.77
C GLY A 123 -17.78 4.53 -16.00
N GLY A 124 -18.43 3.37 -16.20
CA GLY A 124 -18.18 2.44 -17.30
C GLY A 124 -17.02 1.45 -17.06
N VAL A 125 -16.53 1.39 -15.83
CA VAL A 125 -15.52 0.41 -15.38
C VAL A 125 -16.20 -0.59 -14.44
N ASP A 126 -15.96 -1.88 -14.64
CA ASP A 126 -16.32 -2.94 -13.72
C ASP A 126 -15.10 -3.40 -12.95
N PHE A 127 -15.17 -3.31 -11.62
CA PHE A 127 -14.17 -3.80 -10.70
C PHE A 127 -14.57 -5.17 -10.18
N GLY A 128 -13.80 -6.20 -10.53
CA GLY A 128 -13.92 -7.53 -9.92
C GLY A 128 -13.12 -7.58 -8.62
N VAL A 129 -13.79 -7.69 -7.49
CA VAL A 129 -13.18 -7.75 -6.16
C VAL A 129 -12.86 -9.19 -5.80
N PHE A 130 -11.60 -9.52 -5.63
CA PHE A 130 -11.10 -10.82 -5.21
C PHE A 130 -10.84 -10.77 -3.70
N SER A 131 -11.91 -10.99 -2.92
CA SER A 131 -11.82 -10.90 -1.46
C SER A 131 -10.91 -11.98 -0.88
N ILE A 132 -10.08 -11.59 0.09
CA ILE A 132 -9.22 -12.50 0.86
C ILE A 132 -10.02 -13.41 1.81
N PHE A 133 -11.31 -13.15 2.01
CA PHE A 133 -12.21 -13.96 2.85
C PHE A 133 -12.88 -15.11 2.10
N ASP A 134 -12.80 -15.08 0.76
CA ASP A 134 -13.49 -16.04 -0.09
C ASP A 134 -12.55 -17.01 -0.80
N ASP A 135 -13.12 -18.18 -1.13
CA ASP A 135 -12.44 -19.12 -2.01
C ASP A 135 -12.27 -18.55 -3.41
N LYS A 136 -11.12 -18.81 -4.01
CA LYS A 136 -10.79 -18.43 -5.40
C LYS A 136 -11.87 -18.82 -6.42
N ALA A 137 -12.59 -19.91 -6.17
CA ALA A 137 -13.68 -20.38 -7.04
C ALA A 137 -14.86 -19.37 -7.12
N ASN A 138 -15.02 -18.52 -6.12
CA ASN A 138 -16.09 -17.52 -6.04
C ASN A 138 -15.72 -16.18 -6.69
N TRP A 139 -14.45 -15.97 -7.00
CA TRP A 139 -13.97 -14.68 -7.55
C TRP A 139 -14.60 -14.38 -8.92
N PRO A 140 -14.92 -13.11 -9.20
CA PRO A 140 -15.55 -12.74 -10.46
C PRO A 140 -14.67 -13.10 -11.65
N LYS A 141 -15.25 -13.75 -12.65
CA LYS A 141 -14.55 -14.07 -13.88
C LYS A 141 -14.76 -12.93 -14.88
N ALA A 142 -13.71 -12.55 -15.59
CA ALA A 142 -13.71 -11.42 -16.50
C ALA A 142 -14.84 -11.51 -17.59
N GLU A 143 -15.20 -12.74 -18.02
CA GLU A 143 -16.26 -12.95 -18.99
C GLU A 143 -17.66 -12.62 -18.42
N THR A 144 -17.83 -12.53 -17.12
CA THR A 144 -19.11 -12.16 -16.48
C THR A 144 -19.27 -10.66 -16.27
N LEU A 145 -18.27 -9.85 -16.60
CA LEU A 145 -18.26 -8.40 -16.47
C LEU A 145 -18.61 -7.75 -17.82
N PHE A 146 -19.41 -6.68 -17.79
CA PHE A 146 -19.94 -6.00 -18.97
C PHE A 146 -19.45 -4.57 -19.15
N GLY A 147 -18.68 -4.03 -18.21
CA GLY A 147 -18.07 -2.70 -18.30
C GLY A 147 -17.15 -2.55 -19.51
N ASN A 148 -16.99 -1.32 -19.98
CA ASN A 148 -16.07 -1.00 -21.07
C ASN A 148 -14.60 -1.32 -20.71
N LYS A 149 -14.32 -1.35 -19.42
CA LYS A 149 -13.03 -1.77 -18.83
C LYS A 149 -13.31 -2.69 -17.65
N LYS A 150 -12.46 -3.69 -17.51
CA LYS A 150 -12.54 -4.72 -16.46
C LYS A 150 -11.27 -4.70 -15.64
N ILE A 151 -11.37 -4.35 -14.38
CA ILE A 151 -10.22 -4.19 -13.48
C ILE A 151 -10.39 -5.14 -12.31
N ALA A 152 -9.41 -6.03 -12.08
CA ALA A 152 -9.38 -6.87 -10.89
C ALA A 152 -8.75 -6.10 -9.72
N LEU A 153 -9.36 -6.23 -8.53
CA LEU A 153 -8.82 -5.70 -7.28
C LEU A 153 -8.47 -6.88 -6.37
N PHE A 154 -7.23 -6.94 -5.92
CA PHE A 154 -6.75 -8.04 -5.10
C PHE A 154 -5.69 -7.57 -4.10
N HIS A 155 -5.69 -8.17 -2.90
CA HIS A 155 -4.62 -8.01 -1.93
C HIS A 155 -4.03 -9.39 -1.61
N GLY A 156 -2.81 -9.63 -2.03
CA GLY A 156 -2.13 -10.90 -1.76
C GLY A 156 -0.91 -11.13 -2.65
N PRO A 157 -0.07 -12.12 -2.28
CA PRO A 157 1.20 -12.40 -2.94
C PRO A 157 0.97 -13.25 -4.20
N VAL A 158 1.26 -12.71 -5.36
CA VAL A 158 1.19 -13.42 -6.65
C VAL A 158 2.55 -14.04 -6.98
N ASP A 159 2.53 -15.25 -7.54
CA ASP A 159 3.72 -15.99 -7.94
C ASP A 159 4.65 -15.15 -8.84
N ASN A 160 5.96 -15.26 -8.60
CA ASN A 160 7.01 -14.47 -9.24
C ASN A 160 7.06 -12.97 -8.89
N SER A 161 6.21 -12.45 -8.00
CA SER A 161 6.42 -11.12 -7.45
C SER A 161 7.68 -11.08 -6.57
N GLN A 162 8.28 -9.89 -6.41
CA GLN A 162 9.55 -9.71 -5.72
C GLN A 162 9.44 -8.69 -4.59
N THR A 163 10.14 -8.95 -3.48
CA THR A 163 10.37 -7.97 -2.42
C THR A 163 11.62 -7.12 -2.68
N ASP A 164 11.80 -6.02 -1.96
CA ASP A 164 12.97 -5.14 -2.11
C ASP A 164 14.30 -5.85 -1.84
N ILE A 165 14.33 -6.81 -0.92
CA ILE A 165 15.52 -7.63 -0.64
C ILE A 165 15.78 -8.72 -1.68
N GLY A 166 15.01 -8.76 -2.78
CA GLY A 166 15.19 -9.70 -3.88
C GLY A 166 14.58 -11.09 -3.64
N TYR A 167 13.81 -11.28 -2.58
CA TYR A 167 13.06 -12.53 -2.41
C TYR A 167 11.97 -12.62 -3.47
N VAL A 168 11.95 -13.73 -4.20
CA VAL A 168 10.93 -14.04 -5.21
C VAL A 168 9.84 -14.87 -4.55
N VAL A 169 8.61 -14.40 -4.61
CA VAL A 169 7.44 -15.13 -4.09
C VAL A 169 7.21 -16.38 -4.93
N SER A 170 7.10 -17.51 -4.28
CA SER A 170 6.67 -18.78 -4.88
C SER A 170 5.30 -19.14 -4.34
N SER A 171 4.27 -18.71 -5.03
CA SER A 171 2.88 -18.97 -4.70
C SER A 171 2.30 -19.99 -5.68
N ARG A 172 1.92 -21.17 -5.18
CA ARG A 172 1.18 -22.13 -6.00
C ARG A 172 -0.32 -21.84 -6.07
N HIS A 173 -0.79 -20.90 -5.27
CA HIS A 173 -2.21 -20.59 -5.13
C HIS A 173 -2.63 -19.36 -5.91
N PHE A 174 -1.78 -18.34 -5.98
CA PHE A 174 -2.06 -17.06 -6.65
C PHE A 174 -1.06 -16.85 -7.78
N THR A 175 -1.46 -17.23 -8.96
CA THR A 175 -0.67 -17.14 -10.20
C THR A 175 -1.22 -16.04 -11.10
N PRO A 176 -0.40 -15.38 -11.94
CA PRO A 176 -0.86 -14.27 -12.77
C PRO A 176 -2.03 -14.58 -13.70
N ASP A 177 -2.20 -15.87 -14.10
CA ASP A 177 -3.29 -16.32 -14.96
C ASP A 177 -4.69 -16.16 -14.34
N MET A 178 -4.80 -16.01 -13.01
CA MET A 178 -6.07 -15.74 -12.35
C MET A 178 -6.69 -14.40 -12.78
N PHE A 179 -5.91 -13.52 -13.38
CA PHE A 179 -6.36 -12.23 -13.91
C PHE A 179 -6.58 -12.23 -15.42
N ASP A 180 -6.50 -13.39 -16.09
CA ASP A 180 -6.71 -13.47 -17.51
C ASP A 180 -8.12 -12.99 -17.90
N GLY A 181 -8.19 -12.21 -18.99
CA GLY A 181 -9.43 -11.58 -19.45
C GLY A 181 -9.78 -10.24 -18.80
N TYR A 182 -9.11 -9.84 -17.73
CA TYR A 182 -9.13 -8.48 -17.22
C TYR A 182 -8.18 -7.58 -18.03
N ASP A 183 -8.51 -6.29 -18.14
CA ASP A 183 -7.62 -5.31 -18.77
C ASP A 183 -6.46 -4.94 -17.86
N LEU A 184 -6.70 -4.98 -16.54
CA LEU A 184 -5.78 -4.55 -15.50
C LEU A 184 -6.08 -5.26 -14.18
N ALA A 185 -5.05 -5.57 -13.39
CA ALA A 185 -5.17 -5.99 -12.00
C ALA A 185 -4.38 -5.06 -11.09
N LEU A 186 -5.04 -4.47 -10.10
CA LEU A 186 -4.47 -3.53 -9.13
C LEU A 186 -4.33 -4.22 -7.77
N LEU A 187 -3.09 -4.36 -7.29
CA LEU A 187 -2.74 -5.21 -6.16
C LEU A 187 -2.08 -4.45 -5.00
N GLY A 188 -2.29 -4.96 -3.76
CA GLY A 188 -1.50 -4.69 -2.55
C GLY A 188 -0.86 -5.97 -1.99
N ASP A 189 -0.15 -5.89 -0.86
CA ASP A 189 0.59 -6.92 -0.11
C ASP A 189 2.11 -6.94 -0.40
N ILE A 190 2.55 -6.65 -1.61
CA ILE A 190 3.97 -6.59 -1.92
C ILE A 190 4.42 -5.13 -1.94
N HIS A 191 5.30 -4.78 -0.99
CA HIS A 191 5.73 -3.40 -0.77
C HIS A 191 6.60 -2.82 -1.88
N LYS A 192 7.20 -3.69 -2.71
CA LYS A 192 7.96 -3.27 -3.89
C LYS A 192 7.03 -3.00 -5.06
N ARG A 193 7.06 -1.77 -5.57
CA ARG A 193 6.37 -1.38 -6.80
C ARG A 193 6.86 -2.20 -7.98
N GLN A 194 5.95 -2.86 -8.68
CA GLN A 194 6.29 -3.70 -9.82
C GLN A 194 5.10 -3.98 -10.73
N THR A 195 5.40 -4.30 -12.00
CA THR A 195 4.43 -4.76 -12.99
C THR A 195 4.81 -6.13 -13.50
N MET A 196 3.85 -7.03 -13.53
CA MET A 196 3.90 -8.33 -14.18
C MET A 196 2.85 -8.38 -15.29
N ILE A 197 2.97 -9.36 -16.18
CA ILE A 197 2.00 -9.58 -17.26
C ILE A 197 1.46 -10.99 -17.12
N SER A 198 0.15 -11.16 -17.11
CA SER A 198 -0.48 -12.47 -17.13
C SER A 198 -0.29 -13.18 -18.49
N PRO A 199 -0.48 -14.49 -18.59
CA PRO A 199 -0.36 -15.21 -19.87
C PRO A 199 -1.24 -14.66 -20.99
N ALA A 200 -2.43 -14.15 -20.67
CA ALA A 200 -3.33 -13.52 -21.65
C ALA A 200 -3.10 -12.01 -21.83
N GLY A 201 -2.07 -11.42 -21.21
CA GLY A 201 -1.67 -10.04 -21.43
C GLY A 201 -2.24 -9.01 -20.45
N CYS A 202 -2.95 -9.41 -19.38
CA CYS A 202 -3.38 -8.50 -18.32
C CYS A 202 -2.16 -7.93 -17.58
N LYS A 203 -2.13 -6.60 -17.39
CA LYS A 203 -1.14 -5.96 -16.51
C LYS A 203 -1.52 -6.19 -15.05
N VAL A 204 -0.63 -6.83 -14.31
CA VAL A 204 -0.78 -7.12 -12.87
C VAL A 204 0.19 -6.23 -12.11
N VAL A 205 -0.32 -5.27 -11.32
CA VAL A 205 0.50 -4.16 -10.81
C VAL A 205 0.34 -3.99 -9.31
N TYR A 206 1.46 -4.04 -8.61
CA TYR A 206 1.60 -3.63 -7.22
C TYR A 206 1.97 -2.16 -7.13
N ALA A 207 1.23 -1.39 -6.36
CA ALA A 207 1.56 0.02 -6.11
C ALA A 207 2.81 0.16 -5.24
N GLY A 208 3.13 -0.86 -4.45
CA GLY A 208 4.13 -0.80 -3.39
C GLY A 208 3.60 -0.10 -2.14
N SER A 209 4.37 -0.11 -1.07
CA SER A 209 3.97 0.55 0.17
C SER A 209 4.01 2.07 0.05
N LEU A 210 3.01 2.74 0.63
CA LEU A 210 2.97 4.21 0.68
C LEU A 210 4.13 4.80 1.47
N ILE A 211 4.61 4.09 2.48
CA ILE A 211 5.66 4.51 3.42
C ILE A 211 6.57 3.30 3.67
N GLN A 212 7.88 3.52 3.74
CA GLN A 212 8.85 2.49 4.12
C GLN A 212 8.45 1.80 5.44
N GLN A 213 8.37 0.47 5.47
CA GLN A 213 7.90 -0.29 6.62
C GLN A 213 9.01 -0.87 7.50
N ASN A 214 10.19 -1.15 6.93
CA ASN A 214 11.29 -1.81 7.63
C ASN A 214 12.65 -1.54 6.99
N PHE A 215 13.73 -2.05 7.63
CA PHE A 215 15.12 -1.92 7.15
C PHE A 215 15.46 -2.74 5.90
N GLY A 216 14.57 -3.55 5.39
CA GLY A 216 14.76 -4.33 4.18
C GLY A 216 14.21 -3.63 2.93
N GLU A 217 13.54 -2.51 3.09
CA GLU A 217 13.01 -1.70 2.00
C GLU A 217 13.93 -0.53 1.67
N THR A 218 13.91 -0.07 0.43
CA THR A 218 14.66 1.14 0.02
C THR A 218 14.09 2.38 0.71
N LEU A 219 14.87 3.46 0.79
CA LEU A 219 14.39 4.74 1.31
C LEU A 219 13.48 5.49 0.33
N ASP A 220 13.70 5.28 -0.94
CA ASP A 220 13.00 5.90 -2.07
C ASP A 220 11.91 4.96 -2.63
N LYS A 221 11.14 5.48 -3.60
CA LYS A 221 10.11 4.74 -4.34
C LYS A 221 8.89 4.33 -3.51
N HIS A 222 8.63 5.03 -2.41
CA HIS A 222 7.39 4.92 -1.66
C HIS A 222 6.40 5.99 -2.09
N GLY A 223 5.13 5.61 -2.23
CA GLY A 223 4.10 6.50 -2.71
C GLY A 223 2.93 5.76 -3.32
N PHE A 224 2.45 6.20 -4.49
CA PHE A 224 1.28 5.61 -5.13
C PHE A 224 1.37 5.69 -6.65
N LEU A 225 0.41 5.06 -7.35
CA LEU A 225 0.31 5.12 -8.80
C LEU A 225 -0.90 5.96 -9.22
N ALA A 226 -0.69 6.88 -10.16
CA ALA A 226 -1.76 7.65 -10.79
C ALA A 226 -2.04 7.11 -12.19
N TRP A 227 -3.13 6.36 -12.32
CA TRP A 227 -3.55 5.72 -13.56
C TRP A 227 -4.33 6.66 -14.46
N ASP A 228 -4.02 6.66 -15.74
CA ASP A 228 -4.86 7.16 -16.82
C ASP A 228 -5.57 5.97 -17.47
N LEU A 229 -6.90 5.93 -17.36
CA LEU A 229 -7.68 4.82 -17.87
C LEU A 229 -7.94 4.89 -19.38
N ASP A 230 -7.75 6.02 -20.02
CA ASP A 230 -7.89 6.12 -21.48
C ASP A 230 -6.68 5.49 -22.18
N THR A 231 -5.49 5.65 -21.64
CA THR A 231 -4.24 5.08 -22.15
C THR A 231 -3.84 3.75 -21.50
N MET A 232 -4.44 3.40 -20.36
CA MET A 232 -4.08 2.24 -19.52
C MET A 232 -2.59 2.27 -19.11
N THR A 233 -2.12 3.47 -18.77
CA THR A 233 -0.76 3.73 -18.25
C THR A 233 -0.84 4.41 -16.90
N TYR A 234 0.27 4.45 -16.17
CA TYR A 234 0.35 5.13 -14.88
C TYR A 234 1.61 5.98 -14.77
N GLU A 235 1.52 6.98 -13.91
CA GLU A 235 2.63 7.76 -13.38
C GLU A 235 2.96 7.24 -11.98
N GLU A 236 4.24 7.04 -11.69
CA GLU A 236 4.73 6.73 -10.33
C GLU A 236 4.89 8.03 -9.56
N ILE A 237 4.21 8.12 -8.42
CA ILE A 237 4.23 9.30 -7.55
C ILE A 237 4.96 8.94 -6.27
N ASP A 238 6.21 9.34 -6.17
CA ASP A 238 7.00 9.15 -4.96
C ASP A 238 6.72 10.28 -3.98
N ILE A 239 6.42 9.92 -2.73
CA ILE A 239 6.16 10.87 -1.65
C ILE A 239 7.42 11.02 -0.80
N GLN A 240 8.01 12.20 -0.83
CA GLN A 240 9.16 12.50 0.03
C GLN A 240 8.78 12.39 1.51
N ASN A 241 9.57 11.63 2.25
CA ASN A 241 9.38 11.36 3.66
C ASN A 241 10.63 11.82 4.44
N ASP A 242 10.43 12.66 5.46
CA ASP A 242 11.52 13.12 6.32
C ASP A 242 11.96 12.03 7.33
N TYR A 243 11.19 10.95 7.42
CA TYR A 243 11.45 9.79 8.27
C TYR A 243 11.87 8.58 7.42
N GLY A 244 12.68 7.68 7.99
CA GLY A 244 13.01 6.44 7.31
C GLY A 244 13.80 5.47 8.18
N TYR A 245 13.87 4.21 7.76
CA TYR A 245 14.74 3.19 8.34
C TYR A 245 16.09 3.24 7.62
N TYR A 246 17.13 3.63 8.32
CA TYR A 246 18.47 3.80 7.76
C TYR A 246 19.46 2.86 8.43
N THR A 247 20.27 2.14 7.65
CA THR A 247 21.36 1.31 8.18
C THR A 247 22.70 2.01 7.94
N LEU A 248 23.41 2.30 9.03
CA LEU A 248 24.74 2.89 9.02
C LEU A 248 25.77 1.78 9.23
N ASP A 249 26.59 1.52 8.25
CA ASP A 249 27.67 0.53 8.32
C ASP A 249 28.99 1.24 8.73
N VAL A 250 29.53 0.87 9.90
CA VAL A 250 30.77 1.42 10.47
C VAL A 250 31.83 0.33 10.47
N ASP A 251 32.93 0.53 9.76
CA ASP A 251 34.03 -0.41 9.70
C ASP A 251 35.31 0.19 10.26
N GLY A 252 36.03 -0.58 11.10
CA GLY A 252 37.29 -0.14 11.71
C GLY A 252 37.19 1.18 12.50
N GLY A 253 36.02 1.51 13.04
CA GLY A 253 35.77 2.75 13.77
C GLY A 253 35.56 3.99 12.91
N ILE A 254 35.42 3.84 11.57
CA ILE A 254 35.19 4.94 10.65
C ILE A 254 33.69 5.07 10.40
N VAL A 255 33.12 6.19 10.83
CA VAL A 255 31.73 6.55 10.50
C VAL A 255 31.71 7.17 9.09
N PRO A 256 30.99 6.58 8.12
CA PRO A 256 30.95 7.13 6.78
C PRO A 256 30.23 8.49 6.75
N ASP A 257 30.53 9.29 5.74
CA ASP A 257 29.74 10.48 5.43
C ASP A 257 28.37 10.03 4.87
N VAL A 258 27.27 10.58 5.42
CA VAL A 258 25.90 10.21 5.06
C VAL A 258 25.16 11.42 4.52
N THR A 259 24.93 11.42 3.22
CA THR A 259 24.22 12.51 2.52
C THR A 259 22.76 12.20 2.23
N ASP A 260 22.39 10.91 2.29
CA ASP A 260 21.08 10.37 1.94
C ASP A 260 20.24 9.94 3.15
N MET A 261 20.73 10.17 4.37
CA MET A 261 20.01 9.83 5.59
C MET A 261 18.78 10.74 5.77
N PRO A 262 17.61 10.18 6.10
CA PRO A 262 16.41 10.98 6.39
C PRO A 262 16.64 11.96 7.55
N LEU A 263 15.87 13.04 7.61
CA LEU A 263 15.94 14.03 8.68
C LEU A 263 15.65 13.41 10.07
N TYR A 264 14.73 12.44 10.12
CA TYR A 264 14.37 11.70 11.34
C TYR A 264 14.57 10.19 11.13
N PRO A 265 15.83 9.70 11.16
CA PRO A 265 16.11 8.31 10.86
C PRO A 265 15.74 7.38 12.02
N ARG A 266 15.23 6.22 11.70
CA ARG A 266 15.27 5.04 12.57
C ARG A 266 16.55 4.32 12.27
N LEU A 267 17.58 4.63 13.07
CA LEU A 267 18.94 4.23 12.77
C LEU A 267 19.23 2.82 13.29
N ARG A 268 19.79 1.97 12.42
CA ARG A 268 20.45 0.73 12.76
C ARG A 268 21.95 0.88 12.46
N VAL A 269 22.78 0.75 13.48
CA VAL A 269 24.24 0.80 13.30
C VAL A 269 24.78 -0.62 13.26
N ARG A 270 25.50 -0.97 12.21
CA ARG A 270 26.30 -2.20 12.11
C ARG A 270 27.75 -1.84 12.27
N ILE A 271 28.43 -2.50 13.21
CA ILE A 271 29.84 -2.20 13.52
C ILE A 271 30.66 -3.46 13.26
N THR A 272 31.71 -3.32 12.46
CA THR A 272 32.66 -4.37 12.13
C THR A 272 34.07 -3.91 12.40
N ASN A 273 34.99 -4.85 12.66
CA ASN A 273 36.45 -4.61 12.83
C ASN A 273 36.81 -3.54 13.88
N THR A 274 36.07 -3.48 15.01
CA THR A 274 36.23 -2.45 16.06
C THR A 274 36.23 -3.10 17.43
N ASP A 275 37.00 -2.58 18.35
CA ASP A 275 37.00 -3.04 19.74
C ASP A 275 35.82 -2.47 20.56
N THR A 276 35.61 -3.03 21.76
CA THR A 276 34.50 -2.66 22.63
C THR A 276 34.56 -1.22 23.14
N ALA A 277 35.79 -0.68 23.36
CA ALA A 277 35.95 0.68 23.87
C ALA A 277 35.66 1.71 22.81
N ASP A 278 36.14 1.49 21.60
CA ASP A 278 35.85 2.32 20.42
C ASP A 278 34.39 2.24 20.02
N THR A 279 33.77 1.06 20.10
CA THR A 279 32.31 0.90 19.87
C THR A 279 31.48 1.80 20.80
N LYS A 280 31.79 1.81 22.11
CA LYS A 280 31.08 2.64 23.10
C LYS A 280 31.26 4.14 22.82
N ARG A 281 32.47 4.58 22.46
CA ARG A 281 32.72 5.98 22.11
C ARG A 281 31.95 6.41 20.89
N MET A 282 32.01 5.63 19.81
CA MET A 282 31.27 5.91 18.57
C MET A 282 29.74 5.97 18.77
N MET A 283 29.18 5.02 19.53
CA MET A 283 27.76 5.04 19.83
C MET A 283 27.33 6.30 20.59
N ALA A 284 28.17 6.77 21.50
CA ALA A 284 27.94 8.05 22.20
C ALA A 284 27.96 9.24 21.21
N ASP A 285 28.94 9.26 20.29
CA ASP A 285 29.07 10.33 19.28
C ASP A 285 27.90 10.35 18.28
N ILE A 286 27.43 9.17 17.83
CA ILE A 286 26.28 9.03 16.93
C ILE A 286 24.98 9.47 17.64
N THR A 287 24.83 9.17 18.93
CA THR A 287 23.62 9.53 19.69
C THR A 287 23.57 11.03 20.03
N ALA A 288 24.71 11.70 20.05
CA ALA A 288 24.79 13.14 20.36
C ALA A 288 24.53 14.07 19.16
N LYS A 289 24.50 13.54 17.97
CA LYS A 289 24.17 14.24 16.72
C LYS A 289 22.70 14.05 16.36
#